data_a54e99e7e8863630a7b55a1eeb843302
#
_entry.id   a54e99e7e8863630a7b55a1eeb843302
#
_cell.length_a   1.000
_cell.length_b   1.000
_cell.length_c   1.000
_cell.angle_alpha   90.00
_cell.angle_beta   90.00
_cell.angle_gamma   90.00
#
_symmetry.space_group_name_H-M   'P 1'
#
loop_
_entity.id
_entity.type
_entity.pdbx_description
1 polymer ?
#
loop_
_entity_poly.entity_id
_entity_poly.type
_entity_poly.pdbx_seq_one_letter_code
_entity_poly.pdbx_strand_id
1 'polypeptide(L)'
;MDGGRAFFYNRDSIGQNKKGVVESLLFCAEKKKGGKSVEKLLEIQHMMKYYGNKSSLTKAVDDISFSVEKGEFTAVMGASGSGKTTLLNCISTIDRVTGGHILVEGKDVTKLRGRGLSRFRREKLGFIFQDFNLLDTLNGFDNIALALQIQNEKPGRIPGKVEEIARKLNIQEVLKKYPYQMSGGQKQRCACARAIVTNPSLILADEPTGALDSQSAGMLLDNLQFLNQELGATILMVTHDPLCASYSGRVLFLKDGKLFHELRKGESIRKEFFDQIIHVIALLGGDLSRVV
;
A
#
# COMPACT_ATOMS: atom_id res chain seq x y z
N MET A 1 51.93 -27.95 32.14
CA MET A 1 52.61 -27.32 31.01
C MET A 1 51.58 -27.25 29.90
N ASP A 2 50.77 -26.34 29.87
CA ASP A 2 50.86 -24.89 29.63
C ASP A 2 50.85 -24.56 28.15
N GLY A 3 49.92 -23.78 27.71
CA GLY A 3 49.81 -23.28 26.37
C GLY A 3 48.48 -22.62 26.05
N GLY A 4 48.04 -21.67 26.89
CA GLY A 4 46.93 -20.78 26.56
C GLY A 4 47.29 -19.88 25.36
N ARG A 5 46.49 -19.89 24.30
CA ARG A 5 46.53 -18.87 23.24
C ARG A 5 45.35 -17.94 23.40
N ALA A 6 45.66 -16.70 23.83
CA ALA A 6 44.73 -15.57 23.80
C ALA A 6 44.48 -15.16 22.35
N PHE A 7 43.22 -15.17 21.92
CA PHE A 7 42.78 -14.55 20.67
C PHE A 7 42.61 -13.05 20.91
N PHE A 8 43.52 -12.25 20.36
CA PHE A 8 43.35 -10.80 20.23
C PHE A 8 42.29 -10.53 19.14
N TYR A 9 41.15 -10.03 19.54
CA TYR A 9 40.17 -9.49 18.61
C TYR A 9 40.65 -8.11 18.13
N ASN A 10 40.95 -8.01 16.84
CA ASN A 10 41.35 -6.77 16.20
C ASN A 10 40.13 -5.88 15.97
N ARG A 11 40.08 -4.73 16.63
CA ARG A 11 38.96 -3.76 16.60
C ARG A 11 38.82 -2.98 15.30
N ASP A 12 39.74 -3.11 14.35
CA ASP A 12 39.82 -2.26 13.16
C ASP A 12 39.05 -2.81 11.94
N SER A 13 38.53 -4.04 11.99
CA SER A 13 37.78 -4.63 10.86
C SER A 13 36.29 -4.23 10.78
N ILE A 14 35.73 -3.58 11.81
CA ILE A 14 34.31 -3.20 11.86
C ILE A 14 34.05 -1.85 11.17
N GLY A 15 35.06 -1.00 11.03
CA GLY A 15 34.92 0.35 10.43
C GLY A 15 34.84 0.38 8.90
N GLN A 16 35.49 -0.56 8.22
CA GLN A 16 35.56 -0.56 6.75
C GLN A 16 34.33 -1.18 6.09
N ASN A 17 33.59 -2.07 6.76
CA ASN A 17 32.41 -2.72 6.19
C ASN A 17 31.16 -1.82 6.17
N LYS A 18 31.11 -0.80 7.04
CA LYS A 18 29.98 0.16 7.04
C LYS A 18 30.01 1.15 5.88
N LYS A 19 31.18 1.55 5.38
CA LYS A 19 31.30 2.44 4.21
C LYS A 19 30.95 1.72 2.91
N GLY A 20 31.36 0.47 2.72
CA GLY A 20 31.07 -0.29 1.51
C GLY A 20 29.57 -0.63 1.34
N VAL A 21 28.85 -0.86 2.46
CA VAL A 21 27.41 -1.14 2.43
C VAL A 21 26.59 0.12 2.14
N VAL A 22 27.00 1.29 2.66
CA VAL A 22 26.33 2.56 2.39
C VAL A 22 26.56 3.01 0.94
N GLU A 23 27.75 2.80 0.38
CA GLU A 23 28.04 3.12 -1.02
C GLU A 23 27.36 2.16 -2.00
N SER A 24 27.22 0.87 -1.69
CA SER A 24 26.48 -0.07 -2.53
C SER A 24 24.98 0.21 -2.53
N LEU A 25 24.42 0.74 -1.44
CA LEU A 25 23.01 1.16 -1.35
C LEU A 25 22.74 2.47 -2.11
N LEU A 26 23.73 3.35 -2.24
CA LEU A 26 23.63 4.58 -3.04
C LEU A 26 23.83 4.33 -4.55
N PHE A 27 24.52 3.25 -4.94
CA PHE A 27 24.84 2.98 -6.34
C PHE A 27 23.73 2.25 -7.13
N CYS A 28 22.65 1.81 -6.47
CA CYS A 28 21.46 1.23 -7.13
C CYS A 28 20.50 2.28 -7.73
N ALA A 29 20.75 3.57 -7.56
CA ALA A 29 19.81 4.63 -7.97
C ALA A 29 19.89 5.04 -9.45
N GLU A 30 20.88 4.58 -10.25
CA GLU A 30 21.03 5.00 -11.65
C GLU A 30 21.35 3.86 -12.62
N LYS A 31 20.33 3.08 -12.99
CA LYS A 31 20.28 2.48 -14.34
C LYS A 31 19.00 2.92 -15.03
N LYS A 32 19.06 4.02 -15.75
CA LYS A 32 18.10 4.40 -16.79
C LYS A 32 18.05 3.26 -17.83
N LYS A 33 17.01 2.46 -17.80
CA LYS A 33 16.63 1.59 -18.94
C LYS A 33 16.01 2.46 -20.01
N GLY A 34 16.42 2.23 -21.26
CA GLY A 34 16.01 2.97 -22.45
C GLY A 34 14.50 3.12 -22.64
N GLY A 35 14.13 4.27 -23.01
CA GLY A 35 13.03 4.87 -23.72
C GLY A 35 11.73 4.10 -23.93
N LYS A 36 10.90 3.95 -22.89
CA LYS A 36 9.46 4.18 -22.92
C LYS A 36 9.17 5.10 -21.75
N SER A 37 8.54 6.24 -21.98
CA SER A 37 8.03 7.08 -20.88
C SER A 37 7.03 6.25 -20.09
N VAL A 38 7.43 5.76 -18.93
CA VAL A 38 6.53 4.98 -18.07
C VAL A 38 5.45 5.93 -17.58
N GLU A 39 4.18 5.58 -17.83
CA GLU A 39 3.03 6.40 -17.47
C GLU A 39 2.88 6.44 -15.96
N LYS A 40 3.16 7.61 -15.35
CA LYS A 40 2.93 7.84 -13.94
C LYS A 40 1.44 7.94 -13.67
N LEU A 41 0.90 7.04 -12.85
CA LEU A 41 -0.50 7.11 -12.43
C LEU A 41 -0.69 8.06 -11.26
N LEU A 42 0.16 7.95 -10.23
CA LEU A 42 0.17 8.81 -9.05
C LEU A 42 1.50 9.55 -8.98
N GLU A 43 1.46 10.85 -8.75
CA GLU A 43 2.65 11.65 -8.49
C GLU A 43 2.41 12.55 -7.29
N ILE A 44 3.26 12.44 -6.29
CA ILE A 44 3.25 13.25 -5.08
C ILE A 44 4.43 14.19 -5.14
N GLN A 45 4.17 15.49 -4.99
CA GLN A 45 5.15 16.57 -5.13
C GLN A 45 5.15 17.43 -3.86
N HIS A 46 6.21 17.34 -3.07
CA HIS A 46 6.43 18.14 -1.86
C HIS A 46 5.22 18.16 -0.92
N MET A 47 4.57 16.98 -0.76
CA MET A 47 3.35 16.88 0.05
C MET A 47 3.67 17.10 1.53
N MET A 48 2.89 17.99 2.14
CA MET A 48 2.92 18.28 3.57
C MET A 48 1.52 18.16 4.17
N LYS A 49 1.44 17.57 5.37
CA LYS A 49 0.21 17.54 6.16
C LYS A 49 0.52 17.77 7.63
N TYR A 50 0.02 18.87 8.15
CA TYR A 50 0.19 19.30 9.52
C TYR A 50 -1.18 19.38 10.21
N TYR A 51 -1.23 18.97 11.47
CA TYR A 51 -2.39 19.08 12.34
C TYR A 51 -2.10 19.98 13.52
N GLY A 52 -3.12 20.61 14.08
CA GLY A 52 -3.02 21.45 15.27
C GLY A 52 -2.96 22.95 14.96
N ASN A 53 -2.61 23.73 15.98
CA ASN A 53 -2.55 25.19 15.96
C ASN A 53 -1.10 25.66 16.08
N LYS A 54 -0.87 26.99 15.97
CA LYS A 54 0.47 27.61 16.08
C LYS A 54 1.24 27.22 17.36
N SER A 55 0.54 26.87 18.45
CA SER A 55 1.12 26.47 19.73
C SER A 55 1.38 24.97 19.87
N SER A 56 0.76 24.11 19.03
CA SER A 56 0.93 22.66 19.04
C SER A 56 0.74 22.13 17.63
N LEU A 57 1.83 22.13 16.86
CA LEU A 57 1.85 21.69 15.47
C LEU A 57 2.43 20.28 15.36
N THR A 58 1.64 19.34 14.89
CA THR A 58 2.10 17.98 14.56
C THR A 58 2.29 17.86 13.06
N LYS A 59 3.52 17.60 12.62
CA LYS A 59 3.87 17.32 11.23
C LYS A 59 3.68 15.83 10.94
N ALA A 60 2.48 15.46 10.50
CA ALA A 60 2.18 14.06 10.22
C ALA A 60 2.82 13.58 8.91
N VAL A 61 2.94 14.47 7.92
CA VAL A 61 3.71 14.28 6.67
C VAL A 61 4.49 15.57 6.42
N ASP A 62 5.79 15.45 6.19
CA ASP A 62 6.71 16.59 6.08
C ASP A 62 7.60 16.45 4.84
N ASP A 63 7.17 17.04 3.73
CA ASP A 63 7.87 17.10 2.44
C ASP A 63 8.15 15.73 1.80
N ILE A 64 7.07 15.00 1.46
CA ILE A 64 7.17 13.72 0.76
C ILE A 64 7.00 13.92 -0.75
N SER A 65 7.89 13.32 -1.53
CA SER A 65 7.80 13.27 -3.00
C SER A 65 8.10 11.87 -3.49
N PHE A 66 7.19 11.28 -4.27
CA PHE A 66 7.38 10.02 -5.00
C PHE A 66 6.34 9.88 -6.11
N SER A 67 6.51 8.89 -6.98
CA SER A 67 5.50 8.53 -7.99
C SER A 67 5.23 7.04 -7.98
N VAL A 68 4.02 6.65 -8.41
CA VAL A 68 3.62 5.27 -8.64
C VAL A 68 3.25 5.13 -10.12
N GLU A 69 3.83 4.12 -10.76
CA GLU A 69 3.59 3.85 -12.17
C GLU A 69 2.29 3.08 -12.37
N LYS A 70 1.69 3.19 -13.53
CA LYS A 70 0.49 2.43 -13.88
C LYS A 70 0.80 0.93 -13.87
N GLY A 71 -0.04 0.15 -13.18
CA GLY A 71 0.18 -1.28 -12.97
C GLY A 71 1.22 -1.62 -11.90
N GLU A 72 1.75 -0.63 -11.16
CA GLU A 72 2.67 -0.88 -10.06
C GLU A 72 1.92 -1.30 -8.78
N PHE A 73 2.45 -2.29 -8.06
CA PHE A 73 2.03 -2.59 -6.69
C PHE A 73 3.10 -2.07 -5.73
N THR A 74 2.79 -0.98 -5.05
CA THR A 74 3.69 -0.30 -4.11
C THR A 74 3.16 -0.43 -2.68
N ALA A 75 4.02 -0.82 -1.74
CA ALA A 75 3.73 -0.76 -0.31
C ALA A 75 4.38 0.46 0.33
N VAL A 76 3.70 1.07 1.30
CA VAL A 76 4.24 2.11 2.18
C VAL A 76 4.33 1.55 3.58
N MET A 77 5.54 1.42 4.09
CA MET A 77 5.83 0.88 5.42
C MET A 77 6.33 1.93 6.39
N GLY A 78 6.15 1.66 7.67
CA GLY A 78 6.69 2.48 8.77
C GLY A 78 6.03 2.15 10.09
N ALA A 79 6.62 2.59 11.19
CA ALA A 79 6.07 2.42 12.53
C ALA A 79 4.69 3.09 12.69
N SER A 80 3.96 2.75 13.75
CA SER A 80 2.74 3.49 14.12
C SER A 80 3.08 4.97 14.29
N GLY A 81 2.21 5.85 13.77
CA GLY A 81 2.44 7.30 13.81
C GLY A 81 3.40 7.86 12.75
N SER A 82 4.01 7.05 11.89
CA SER A 82 4.93 7.54 10.84
C SER A 82 4.27 8.35 9.72
N GLY A 83 2.94 8.47 9.68
CA GLY A 83 2.20 9.26 8.70
C GLY A 83 1.54 8.47 7.58
N LYS A 84 1.58 7.12 7.58
CA LYS A 84 1.04 6.25 6.51
C LYS A 84 -0.44 6.49 6.22
N THR A 85 -1.30 6.36 7.23
CA THR A 85 -2.74 6.60 7.10
C THR A 85 -3.04 8.05 6.70
N THR A 86 -2.27 9.02 7.22
CA THR A 86 -2.39 10.43 6.81
C THR A 86 -2.06 10.61 5.33
N LEU A 87 -0.99 9.98 4.84
CA LEU A 87 -0.63 9.98 3.43
C LEU A 87 -1.76 9.40 2.57
N LEU A 88 -2.29 8.23 2.95
CA LEU A 88 -3.40 7.58 2.25
C LEU A 88 -4.66 8.46 2.23
N ASN A 89 -5.01 9.09 3.37
CA ASN A 89 -6.16 9.99 3.48
C ASN A 89 -6.02 11.23 2.61
N CYS A 90 -4.81 11.76 2.43
CA CYS A 90 -4.57 12.87 1.52
C CYS A 90 -4.67 12.44 0.04
N ILE A 91 -4.11 11.27 -0.33
CA ILE A 91 -4.22 10.73 -1.69
C ILE A 91 -5.68 10.48 -2.06
N SER A 92 -6.44 9.93 -1.11
CA SER A 92 -7.87 9.66 -1.29
C SER A 92 -8.76 10.90 -1.23
N THR A 93 -8.18 12.06 -0.95
CA THR A 93 -8.91 13.33 -0.75
C THR A 93 -9.94 13.30 0.39
N ILE A 94 -9.81 12.35 1.32
CA ILE A 94 -10.55 12.34 2.60
C ILE A 94 -10.07 13.50 3.45
N ASP A 95 -8.73 13.70 3.49
CA ASP A 95 -8.11 14.84 4.13
C ASP A 95 -7.44 15.76 3.09
N ARG A 96 -7.23 17.01 3.45
CA ARG A 96 -6.57 18.00 2.59
C ARG A 96 -5.11 18.14 2.96
N VAL A 97 -4.25 18.24 1.99
CA VAL A 97 -2.84 18.59 2.19
C VAL A 97 -2.71 20.01 2.77
N THR A 98 -1.70 20.24 3.59
CA THR A 98 -1.31 21.58 4.06
C THR A 98 -0.47 22.30 3.01
N GLY A 99 0.32 21.56 2.24
CA GLY A 99 1.13 22.06 1.12
C GLY A 99 1.49 20.95 0.14
N GLY A 100 2.07 21.33 -1.00
CA GLY A 100 2.42 20.42 -2.08
C GLY A 100 1.24 20.00 -2.95
N HIS A 101 1.49 19.05 -3.87
CA HIS A 101 0.53 18.59 -4.86
C HIS A 101 0.44 17.09 -4.92
N ILE A 102 -0.75 16.58 -5.27
CA ILE A 102 -1.02 15.18 -5.56
C ILE A 102 -1.67 15.13 -6.94
N LEU A 103 -1.01 14.47 -7.88
CA LEU A 103 -1.52 14.28 -9.23
C LEU A 103 -1.91 12.82 -9.44
N VAL A 104 -3.11 12.57 -9.97
CA VAL A 104 -3.57 11.26 -10.42
C VAL A 104 -3.91 11.36 -11.89
N GLU A 105 -3.28 10.52 -12.71
CA GLU A 105 -3.37 10.60 -14.18
C GLU A 105 -3.07 12.03 -14.69
N GLY A 106 -2.06 12.68 -14.12
CA GLY A 106 -1.65 14.06 -14.46
C GLY A 106 -2.58 15.16 -13.94
N LYS A 107 -3.70 14.82 -13.30
CA LYS A 107 -4.65 15.79 -12.77
C LYS A 107 -4.39 16.07 -11.29
N ASP A 108 -4.18 17.33 -10.94
CA ASP A 108 -3.95 17.77 -9.56
C ASP A 108 -5.24 17.68 -8.73
N VAL A 109 -5.31 16.66 -7.86
CA VAL A 109 -6.47 16.39 -7.02
C VAL A 109 -6.57 17.32 -5.81
N THR A 110 -5.48 18.01 -5.43
CA THR A 110 -5.49 18.98 -4.33
C THR A 110 -6.32 20.21 -4.65
N LYS A 111 -6.52 20.51 -5.94
CA LYS A 111 -7.34 21.62 -6.45
C LYS A 111 -8.82 21.30 -6.55
N LEU A 112 -9.21 20.02 -6.42
CA LEU A 112 -10.61 19.62 -6.52
C LEU A 112 -11.43 20.16 -5.33
N ARG A 113 -12.72 20.48 -5.59
CA ARG A 113 -13.67 20.96 -4.58
C ARG A 113 -15.06 20.37 -4.85
N GLY A 114 -15.86 20.25 -3.80
CA GLY A 114 -17.28 19.89 -3.89
C GLY A 114 -17.52 18.61 -4.72
N ARG A 115 -18.35 18.74 -5.75
CA ARG A 115 -18.72 17.62 -6.65
C ARG A 115 -17.50 16.98 -7.34
N GLY A 116 -16.41 17.73 -7.58
CA GLY A 116 -15.18 17.20 -8.18
C GLY A 116 -14.50 16.17 -7.30
N LEU A 117 -14.46 16.37 -5.97
CA LEU A 117 -13.89 15.41 -5.01
C LEU A 117 -14.69 14.10 -4.99
N SER A 118 -16.04 14.22 -4.91
CA SER A 118 -16.92 13.04 -4.89
C SER A 118 -16.81 12.24 -6.19
N ARG A 119 -16.73 12.94 -7.33
CA ARG A 119 -16.52 12.32 -8.64
C ARG A 119 -15.19 11.58 -8.71
N PHE A 120 -14.11 12.24 -8.27
CA PHE A 120 -12.76 11.64 -8.25
C PHE A 120 -12.74 10.34 -7.42
N ARG A 121 -13.23 10.38 -6.16
CA ARG A 121 -13.28 9.18 -5.32
C ARG A 121 -14.09 8.05 -5.93
N ARG A 122 -15.25 8.37 -6.51
CA ARG A 122 -16.16 7.39 -7.10
C ARG A 122 -15.60 6.74 -8.36
N GLU A 123 -14.95 7.52 -9.24
CA GLU A 123 -14.56 7.08 -10.58
C GLU A 123 -13.12 6.58 -10.66
N LYS A 124 -12.23 7.04 -9.75
CA LYS A 124 -10.80 6.79 -9.85
C LYS A 124 -10.23 5.92 -8.75
N LEU A 125 -10.91 5.80 -7.62
CA LEU A 125 -10.39 5.11 -6.45
C LEU A 125 -11.20 3.87 -6.10
N GLY A 126 -10.49 2.79 -5.74
CA GLY A 126 -11.00 1.64 -5.01
C GLY A 126 -10.40 1.62 -3.60
N PHE A 127 -11.20 1.25 -2.61
CA PHE A 127 -10.73 1.20 -1.21
C PHE A 127 -10.87 -0.19 -0.62
N ILE A 128 -9.80 -0.65 0.01
CA ILE A 128 -9.76 -1.87 0.81
C ILE A 128 -9.33 -1.47 2.22
N PHE A 129 -10.24 -1.65 3.19
CA PHE A 129 -10.04 -1.25 4.59
C PHE A 129 -9.75 -2.47 5.47
N GLN A 130 -9.16 -2.22 6.63
CA GLN A 130 -8.91 -3.22 7.66
C GLN A 130 -10.22 -3.87 8.16
N ASP A 131 -11.27 -3.09 8.42
CA ASP A 131 -12.55 -3.54 8.98
C ASP A 131 -13.59 -3.93 7.92
N PHE A 132 -13.16 -4.27 6.71
CA PHE A 132 -14.00 -4.66 5.55
C PHE A 132 -15.00 -3.59 5.11
N ASN A 133 -15.64 -2.88 6.03
CA ASN A 133 -16.68 -1.87 5.82
C ASN A 133 -17.81 -2.36 4.90
N LEU A 134 -18.21 -3.62 5.03
CA LEU A 134 -19.41 -4.14 4.39
C LEU A 134 -20.65 -3.65 5.15
N LEU A 135 -21.71 -3.38 4.42
CA LEU A 135 -22.99 -3.00 4.99
C LEU A 135 -23.74 -4.27 5.42
N ASP A 136 -23.99 -4.45 6.72
CA ASP A 136 -24.61 -5.65 7.29
C ASP A 136 -26.06 -5.84 6.84
N THR A 137 -26.72 -4.76 6.39
CA THR A 137 -28.09 -4.78 5.84
C THR A 137 -28.16 -5.22 4.38
N LEU A 138 -27.03 -5.37 3.71
CA LEU A 138 -26.91 -5.79 2.31
C LEU A 138 -26.23 -7.15 2.22
N ASN A 139 -26.66 -8.00 1.31
CA ASN A 139 -25.98 -9.24 0.99
C ASN A 139 -24.68 -8.99 0.20
N GLY A 140 -23.91 -10.02 -0.13
CA GLY A 140 -22.65 -9.89 -0.86
C GLY A 140 -22.83 -9.26 -2.24
N PHE A 141 -23.87 -9.64 -2.98
CA PHE A 141 -24.19 -9.06 -4.29
C PHE A 141 -24.46 -7.57 -4.17
N ASP A 142 -25.33 -7.15 -3.25
CA ASP A 142 -25.73 -5.75 -3.09
C ASP A 142 -24.58 -4.89 -2.57
N ASN A 143 -23.74 -5.42 -1.68
CA ASN A 143 -22.51 -4.73 -1.26
C ASN A 143 -21.57 -4.41 -2.43
N ILE A 144 -21.41 -5.34 -3.38
CA ILE A 144 -20.58 -5.14 -4.58
C ILE A 144 -21.30 -4.21 -5.56
N ALA A 145 -22.59 -4.45 -5.82
CA ALA A 145 -23.41 -3.69 -6.76
C ALA A 145 -23.51 -2.21 -6.38
N LEU A 146 -23.50 -1.90 -5.08
CA LEU A 146 -23.55 -0.52 -4.57
C LEU A 146 -22.49 0.39 -5.20
N ALA A 147 -21.25 -0.11 -5.36
CA ALA A 147 -20.19 0.67 -5.99
C ALA A 147 -20.52 1.06 -7.44
N LEU A 148 -21.12 0.14 -8.20
CA LEU A 148 -21.56 0.38 -9.57
C LEU A 148 -22.76 1.34 -9.62
N GLN A 149 -23.70 1.20 -8.69
CA GLN A 149 -24.86 2.10 -8.57
C GLN A 149 -24.41 3.54 -8.28
N ILE A 150 -23.45 3.72 -7.35
CA ILE A 150 -22.85 5.02 -7.04
C ILE A 150 -22.16 5.62 -8.27
N GLN A 151 -21.57 4.79 -9.15
CA GLN A 151 -21.00 5.24 -10.43
C GLN A 151 -22.05 5.56 -11.51
N ASN A 152 -23.34 5.36 -11.25
CA ASN A 152 -24.43 5.45 -12.22
C ASN A 152 -24.28 4.46 -13.40
N GLU A 153 -23.80 3.23 -13.12
CA GLU A 153 -23.77 2.16 -14.12
C GLU A 153 -25.19 1.79 -14.54
N LYS A 154 -25.37 1.41 -15.80
CA LYS A 154 -26.67 0.99 -16.33
C LYS A 154 -27.19 -0.23 -15.56
N PRO A 155 -28.42 -0.21 -15.00
CA PRO A 155 -28.94 -1.30 -14.16
C PRO A 155 -28.81 -2.70 -14.79
N GLY A 156 -29.07 -2.82 -16.09
CA GLY A 156 -28.95 -4.10 -16.80
C GLY A 156 -27.53 -4.66 -16.93
N ARG A 157 -26.48 -3.87 -16.64
CA ARG A 157 -25.09 -4.33 -16.68
C ARG A 157 -24.54 -4.73 -15.31
N ILE A 158 -25.20 -4.30 -14.24
CA ILE A 158 -24.72 -4.53 -12.86
C ILE A 158 -24.61 -6.02 -12.54
N PRO A 159 -25.63 -6.87 -12.79
CA PRO A 159 -25.52 -8.28 -12.45
C PRO A 159 -24.31 -8.97 -13.10
N GLY A 160 -24.15 -8.79 -14.41
CA GLY A 160 -23.03 -9.40 -15.13
C GLY A 160 -21.65 -8.99 -14.61
N LYS A 161 -21.45 -7.69 -14.26
CA LYS A 161 -20.20 -7.19 -13.69
C LYS A 161 -19.95 -7.79 -12.28
N VAL A 162 -20.99 -7.88 -11.44
CA VAL A 162 -20.88 -8.47 -10.11
C VAL A 162 -20.54 -9.96 -10.19
N GLU A 163 -21.20 -10.70 -11.07
CA GLU A 163 -20.93 -12.12 -11.27
C GLU A 163 -19.53 -12.38 -11.82
N GLU A 164 -19.07 -11.54 -12.77
CA GLU A 164 -17.73 -11.64 -13.33
C GLU A 164 -16.66 -11.47 -12.24
N ILE A 165 -16.75 -10.41 -11.42
CA ILE A 165 -15.77 -10.16 -10.37
C ILE A 165 -15.85 -11.20 -9.25
N ALA A 166 -17.05 -11.66 -8.92
CA ALA A 166 -17.25 -12.71 -7.93
C ALA A 166 -16.60 -14.03 -8.36
N ARG A 167 -16.64 -14.36 -9.66
CA ARG A 167 -15.96 -15.53 -10.22
C ARG A 167 -14.43 -15.38 -10.13
N LYS A 168 -13.89 -14.21 -10.51
CA LYS A 168 -12.44 -13.95 -10.43
C LYS A 168 -11.88 -14.06 -9.02
N LEU A 169 -12.68 -13.76 -7.99
CA LEU A 169 -12.27 -13.79 -6.58
C LEU A 169 -12.78 -15.04 -5.82
N ASN A 170 -13.40 -16.00 -6.53
CA ASN A 170 -13.96 -17.22 -5.94
C ASN A 170 -14.90 -16.93 -4.75
N ILE A 171 -15.90 -16.07 -4.97
CA ILE A 171 -16.89 -15.68 -3.96
C ILE A 171 -18.34 -15.80 -4.45
N GLN A 172 -18.62 -16.60 -5.48
CA GLN A 172 -19.97 -16.75 -6.02
C GLN A 172 -20.94 -17.26 -4.93
N GLU A 173 -20.47 -18.16 -4.06
CA GLU A 173 -21.28 -18.76 -2.99
C GLU A 173 -21.69 -17.76 -1.89
N VAL A 174 -21.02 -16.61 -1.81
CA VAL A 174 -21.34 -15.59 -0.79
C VAL A 174 -22.20 -14.45 -1.32
N LEU A 175 -22.49 -14.39 -2.61
CA LEU A 175 -23.30 -13.31 -3.19
C LEU A 175 -24.69 -13.17 -2.54
N LYS A 176 -25.27 -14.28 -2.11
CA LYS A 176 -26.59 -14.31 -1.42
C LYS A 176 -26.49 -14.23 0.10
N LYS A 177 -25.28 -14.29 0.69
CA LYS A 177 -25.06 -14.25 2.13
C LYS A 177 -24.94 -12.79 2.61
N TYR A 178 -25.39 -12.56 3.82
CA TYR A 178 -25.15 -11.32 4.55
C TYR A 178 -23.79 -11.37 5.25
N PRO A 179 -23.14 -10.22 5.56
CA PRO A 179 -21.82 -10.19 6.18
C PRO A 179 -21.69 -11.03 7.44
N TYR A 180 -22.73 -11.08 8.29
CA TYR A 180 -22.73 -11.91 9.50
C TYR A 180 -22.75 -13.42 9.23
N GLN A 181 -23.04 -13.87 8.01
CA GLN A 181 -23.03 -15.26 7.55
C GLN A 181 -21.72 -15.64 6.84
N MET A 182 -20.78 -14.68 6.69
CA MET A 182 -19.51 -14.85 5.99
C MET A 182 -18.37 -15.04 6.97
N SER A 183 -17.37 -15.87 6.61
CA SER A 183 -16.09 -15.89 7.30
C SER A 183 -15.31 -14.58 7.09
N GLY A 184 -14.30 -14.30 7.91
CA GLY A 184 -13.44 -13.12 7.76
C GLY A 184 -12.83 -13.01 6.35
N GLY A 185 -12.30 -14.12 5.83
CA GLY A 185 -11.74 -14.16 4.48
C GLY A 185 -12.80 -13.96 3.38
N GLN A 186 -14.05 -14.46 3.57
CA GLN A 186 -15.15 -14.20 2.64
C GLN A 186 -15.57 -12.72 2.65
N LYS A 187 -15.67 -12.10 3.83
CA LYS A 187 -15.94 -10.66 3.97
C LYS A 187 -14.89 -9.83 3.25
N GLN A 188 -13.61 -10.17 3.45
CA GLN A 188 -12.51 -9.43 2.84
C GLN A 188 -12.50 -9.55 1.32
N ARG A 189 -12.70 -10.77 0.77
CA ARG A 189 -12.80 -10.93 -0.68
C ARG A 189 -14.01 -10.20 -1.26
N CYS A 190 -15.13 -10.15 -0.54
CA CYS A 190 -16.30 -9.37 -0.92
C CYS A 190 -16.00 -7.86 -0.91
N ALA A 191 -15.26 -7.36 0.09
CA ALA A 191 -14.80 -5.97 0.13
C ALA A 191 -13.82 -5.64 -1.01
N CYS A 192 -12.91 -6.57 -1.33
CA CYS A 192 -12.05 -6.45 -2.52
C CYS A 192 -12.88 -6.37 -3.81
N ALA A 193 -13.87 -7.27 -3.99
CA ALA A 193 -14.74 -7.25 -5.15
C ALA A 193 -15.44 -5.89 -5.31
N ARG A 194 -15.98 -5.35 -4.21
CA ARG A 194 -16.59 -4.02 -4.20
C ARG A 194 -15.62 -2.92 -4.60
N ALA A 195 -14.36 -3.00 -4.13
CA ALA A 195 -13.36 -1.98 -4.42
C ALA A 195 -12.95 -1.94 -5.89
N ILE A 196 -12.97 -3.10 -6.59
CA ILE A 196 -12.44 -3.22 -7.94
C ILE A 196 -13.50 -3.36 -9.05
N VAL A 197 -14.75 -3.65 -8.71
CA VAL A 197 -15.83 -3.86 -9.70
C VAL A 197 -16.06 -2.65 -10.60
N THR A 198 -15.71 -1.47 -10.13
CA THR A 198 -15.78 -0.20 -10.85
C THR A 198 -14.60 0.05 -11.78
N ASN A 199 -13.61 -0.86 -11.80
CA ASN A 199 -12.35 -0.72 -12.53
C ASN A 199 -11.63 0.61 -12.21
N PRO A 200 -11.29 0.86 -10.94
CA PRO A 200 -10.65 2.12 -10.52
C PRO A 200 -9.24 2.25 -11.10
N SER A 201 -8.78 3.49 -11.27
CA SER A 201 -7.40 3.76 -11.70
C SER A 201 -6.38 3.40 -10.61
N LEU A 202 -6.74 3.61 -9.33
CA LEU A 202 -5.87 3.38 -8.17
C LEU A 202 -6.63 2.66 -7.06
N ILE A 203 -6.08 1.56 -6.58
CA ILE A 203 -6.57 0.85 -5.39
C ILE A 203 -5.73 1.29 -4.20
N LEU A 204 -6.41 1.74 -3.15
CA LEU A 204 -5.82 2.13 -1.87
C LEU A 204 -6.18 1.07 -0.82
N ALA A 205 -5.18 0.47 -0.17
CA ALA A 205 -5.36 -0.52 0.87
C ALA A 205 -4.72 -0.04 2.18
N ASP A 206 -5.53 0.12 3.22
CA ASP A 206 -5.08 0.57 4.56
C ASP A 206 -5.08 -0.61 5.51
N GLU A 207 -3.87 -1.11 5.87
CA GLU A 207 -3.65 -2.26 6.77
C GLU A 207 -4.59 -3.45 6.47
N PRO A 208 -4.66 -3.92 5.21
CA PRO A 208 -5.77 -4.77 4.74
C PRO A 208 -5.84 -6.15 5.41
N THR A 209 -4.77 -6.55 6.11
CA THR A 209 -4.67 -7.85 6.81
C THR A 209 -4.83 -7.74 8.31
N GLY A 210 -4.91 -6.53 8.88
CA GLY A 210 -4.85 -6.30 10.32
C GLY A 210 -5.95 -6.97 11.16
N ALA A 211 -7.10 -7.31 10.55
CA ALA A 211 -8.22 -7.99 11.22
C ALA A 211 -8.36 -9.48 10.80
N LEU A 212 -7.36 -10.06 10.11
CA LEU A 212 -7.41 -11.40 9.54
C LEU A 212 -6.49 -12.39 10.28
N ASP A 213 -6.90 -13.65 10.33
CA ASP A 213 -5.99 -14.76 10.62
C ASP A 213 -4.96 -14.95 9.47
N SER A 214 -3.86 -15.64 9.76
CA SER A 214 -2.74 -15.79 8.81
C SER A 214 -3.17 -16.44 7.48
N GLN A 215 -4.11 -17.37 7.47
CA GLN A 215 -4.59 -18.03 6.26
C GLN A 215 -5.42 -17.06 5.41
N SER A 216 -6.33 -16.33 6.02
CA SER A 216 -7.15 -15.31 5.35
C SER A 216 -6.32 -14.14 4.83
N ALA A 217 -5.30 -13.73 5.59
CA ALA A 217 -4.33 -12.72 5.17
C ALA A 217 -3.58 -13.16 3.92
N GLY A 218 -3.05 -14.39 3.89
CA GLY A 218 -2.38 -14.95 2.71
C GLY A 218 -3.28 -14.94 1.48
N MET A 219 -4.52 -15.43 1.61
CA MET A 219 -5.48 -15.44 0.50
C MET A 219 -5.82 -14.03 -0.02
N LEU A 220 -5.91 -13.03 0.87
CA LEU A 220 -6.11 -11.65 0.45
C LEU A 220 -4.93 -11.11 -0.35
N LEU A 221 -3.71 -11.32 0.16
CA LEU A 221 -2.49 -10.85 -0.49
C LEU A 221 -2.28 -11.52 -1.86
N ASP A 222 -2.57 -12.82 -1.97
CA ASP A 222 -2.59 -13.53 -3.25
C ASP A 222 -3.61 -12.91 -4.23
N ASN A 223 -4.81 -12.53 -3.74
CA ASN A 223 -5.79 -11.83 -4.56
C ASN A 223 -5.30 -10.44 -5.00
N LEU A 224 -4.68 -9.65 -4.11
CA LEU A 224 -4.10 -8.35 -4.50
C LEU A 224 -2.99 -8.52 -5.55
N GLN A 225 -2.15 -9.53 -5.38
CA GLN A 225 -1.11 -9.85 -6.36
C GLN A 225 -1.72 -10.25 -7.70
N PHE A 226 -2.75 -11.10 -7.71
CA PHE A 226 -3.50 -11.47 -8.91
C PHE A 226 -4.10 -10.24 -9.61
N LEU A 227 -4.75 -9.33 -8.86
CA LEU A 227 -5.30 -8.10 -9.42
C LEU A 227 -4.22 -7.23 -10.09
N ASN A 228 -3.05 -7.17 -9.49
CA ASN A 228 -1.94 -6.41 -10.04
C ASN A 228 -1.34 -7.09 -11.28
N GLN A 229 -0.99 -8.37 -11.19
CA GLN A 229 -0.26 -9.08 -12.25
C GLN A 229 -1.13 -9.43 -13.45
N GLU A 230 -2.38 -9.90 -13.21
CA GLU A 230 -3.27 -10.39 -14.26
C GLU A 230 -4.22 -9.31 -14.80
N LEU A 231 -4.63 -8.38 -13.95
CA LEU A 231 -5.58 -7.32 -14.34
C LEU A 231 -4.92 -5.95 -14.49
N GLY A 232 -3.60 -5.83 -14.25
CA GLY A 232 -2.85 -4.59 -14.39
C GLY A 232 -3.27 -3.49 -13.39
N ALA A 233 -3.90 -3.87 -12.26
CA ALA A 233 -4.35 -2.92 -11.27
C ALA A 233 -3.16 -2.20 -10.62
N THR A 234 -3.26 -0.88 -10.47
CA THR A 234 -2.29 -0.10 -9.68
C THR A 234 -2.71 -0.10 -8.23
N ILE A 235 -1.83 -0.52 -7.33
CA ILE A 235 -2.14 -0.71 -5.91
C ILE A 235 -1.14 0.06 -5.06
N LEU A 236 -1.64 0.90 -4.16
CA LEU A 236 -0.89 1.50 -3.07
C LEU A 236 -1.41 0.95 -1.75
N MET A 237 -0.60 0.15 -1.08
CA MET A 237 -0.93 -0.48 0.20
C MET A 237 -0.12 0.17 1.32
N VAL A 238 -0.75 0.53 2.42
CA VAL A 238 -0.04 0.88 3.66
C VAL A 238 -0.11 -0.29 4.62
N THR A 239 1.03 -0.60 5.22
CA THR A 239 1.14 -1.69 6.20
C THR A 239 2.36 -1.49 7.10
N HIS A 240 2.32 -2.09 8.28
CA HIS A 240 3.49 -2.23 9.16
C HIS A 240 4.04 -3.67 9.11
N ASP A 241 3.35 -4.59 8.44
CA ASP A 241 3.75 -6.00 8.34
C ASP A 241 4.68 -6.22 7.13
N PRO A 242 5.93 -6.67 7.37
CA PRO A 242 6.89 -6.94 6.31
C PRO A 242 6.47 -8.10 5.38
N LEU A 243 5.70 -9.07 5.89
CA LEU A 243 5.17 -10.15 5.06
C LEU A 243 4.19 -9.57 4.02
N CYS A 244 3.27 -8.71 4.43
CA CYS A 244 2.35 -8.02 3.53
C CYS A 244 3.11 -7.20 2.49
N ALA A 245 4.11 -6.42 2.91
CA ALA A 245 4.91 -5.60 2.01
C ALA A 245 5.70 -6.43 0.99
N SER A 246 6.10 -7.66 1.32
CA SER A 246 6.85 -8.54 0.40
C SER A 246 6.08 -8.99 -0.84
N TYR A 247 4.76 -8.84 -0.84
CA TYR A 247 3.90 -9.09 -2.01
C TYR A 247 3.96 -7.97 -3.05
N SER A 248 4.40 -6.79 -2.66
CA SER A 248 4.55 -5.66 -3.57
C SER A 248 5.82 -5.75 -4.42
N GLY A 249 5.87 -4.99 -5.51
CA GLY A 249 7.08 -4.84 -6.33
C GLY A 249 8.03 -3.77 -5.80
N ARG A 250 7.54 -2.90 -4.88
CA ARG A 250 8.28 -1.76 -4.35
C ARG A 250 7.78 -1.41 -2.96
N VAL A 251 8.71 -1.07 -2.07
CA VAL A 251 8.42 -0.64 -0.70
C VAL A 251 9.02 0.74 -0.46
N LEU A 252 8.19 1.67 0.00
CA LEU A 252 8.56 3.00 0.46
C LEU A 252 8.53 3.01 1.99
N PHE A 253 9.63 3.35 2.64
CA PHE A 253 9.72 3.39 4.09
C PHE A 253 9.52 4.82 4.60
N LEU A 254 8.53 4.99 5.46
CA LEU A 254 8.20 6.25 6.12
C LEU A 254 8.71 6.24 7.56
N LYS A 255 9.41 7.31 7.93
CA LYS A 255 9.83 7.59 9.31
C LYS A 255 9.58 9.06 9.62
N ASP A 256 8.89 9.34 10.74
CA ASP A 256 8.64 10.70 11.25
C ASP A 256 8.09 11.65 10.17
N GLY A 257 7.13 11.17 9.39
CA GLY A 257 6.47 11.94 8.34
C GLY A 257 7.31 12.16 7.07
N LYS A 258 8.46 11.51 6.92
CA LYS A 258 9.37 11.64 5.77
C LYS A 258 9.61 10.31 5.07
N LEU A 259 9.93 10.36 3.78
CA LEU A 259 10.42 9.21 3.05
C LEU A 259 11.88 8.95 3.46
N PHE A 260 12.11 7.80 4.11
CA PHE A 260 13.42 7.41 4.61
C PHE A 260 14.20 6.57 3.60
N HIS A 261 13.56 5.60 2.98
CA HIS A 261 14.19 4.65 2.06
C HIS A 261 13.20 4.08 1.07
N GLU A 262 13.72 3.54 -0.02
CA GLU A 262 12.97 2.84 -1.06
C GLU A 262 13.66 1.52 -1.40
N LEU A 263 12.90 0.41 -1.44
CA LEU A 263 13.34 -0.87 -1.96
C LEU A 263 12.51 -1.26 -3.18
N ARG A 264 13.17 -1.84 -4.19
CA ARG A 264 12.52 -2.46 -5.34
C ARG A 264 12.84 -3.95 -5.38
N LYS A 265 11.83 -4.77 -5.57
CA LYS A 265 11.96 -6.22 -5.61
C LYS A 265 12.81 -6.68 -6.80
N GLY A 266 12.65 -6.04 -7.97
CA GLY A 266 13.34 -6.43 -9.19
C GLY A 266 13.09 -7.90 -9.54
N GLU A 267 14.16 -8.66 -9.77
CA GLU A 267 14.12 -10.09 -10.10
C GLU A 267 14.19 -11.00 -8.85
N SER A 268 14.29 -10.43 -7.64
CA SER A 268 14.37 -11.19 -6.40
C SER A 268 13.10 -12.01 -6.16
N ILE A 269 13.25 -13.21 -5.62
CA ILE A 269 12.10 -13.98 -5.13
C ILE A 269 11.51 -13.32 -3.88
N ARG A 270 10.25 -13.62 -3.56
CA ARG A 270 9.52 -12.99 -2.43
C ARG A 270 10.27 -13.13 -1.08
N LYS A 271 10.89 -14.30 -0.83
CA LYS A 271 11.65 -14.55 0.40
C LYS A 271 12.85 -13.61 0.55
N GLU A 272 13.65 -13.47 -0.50
CA GLU A 272 14.80 -12.56 -0.49
C GLU A 272 14.38 -11.11 -0.31
N PHE A 273 13.28 -10.71 -0.95
CA PHE A 273 12.75 -9.37 -0.81
C PHE A 273 12.22 -9.11 0.61
N PHE A 274 11.57 -10.11 1.23
CA PHE A 274 11.18 -10.06 2.64
C PHE A 274 12.38 -9.85 3.55
N ASP A 275 13.47 -10.60 3.35
CA ASP A 275 14.71 -10.47 4.15
C ASP A 275 15.33 -9.07 4.00
N GLN A 276 15.31 -8.50 2.79
CA GLN A 276 15.75 -7.11 2.55
C GLN A 276 14.87 -6.11 3.29
N ILE A 277 13.55 -6.29 3.31
CA ILE A 277 12.61 -5.45 4.05
C ILE A 277 12.91 -5.49 5.55
N ILE A 278 13.10 -6.68 6.13
CA ILE A 278 13.46 -6.86 7.53
C ILE A 278 14.77 -6.12 7.86
N HIS A 279 15.76 -6.21 6.98
CA HIS A 279 17.03 -5.50 7.17
C HIS A 279 16.83 -3.98 7.25
N VAL A 280 16.03 -3.39 6.37
CA VAL A 280 15.73 -1.94 6.44
C VAL A 280 14.95 -1.58 7.70
N ILE A 281 14.00 -2.41 8.14
CA ILE A 281 13.25 -2.18 9.39
C ILE A 281 14.22 -2.18 10.59
N ALA A 282 15.16 -3.10 10.63
CA ALA A 282 16.19 -3.15 11.68
C ALA A 282 17.03 -1.87 11.72
N LEU A 283 17.40 -1.31 10.56
CA LEU A 283 18.11 -0.03 10.47
C LEU A 283 17.25 1.16 10.93
N LEU A 284 15.94 1.12 10.65
CA LEU A 284 14.99 2.15 11.07
C LEU A 284 14.75 2.18 12.58
N GLY A 285 14.68 1.00 13.21
CA GLY A 285 14.37 0.84 14.63
C GLY A 285 15.54 1.16 15.56
N GLY A 286 16.78 1.12 15.08
CA GLY A 286 18.00 1.35 15.90
C GLY A 286 18.22 0.32 17.03
N ASP A 287 17.32 -0.67 17.14
CA ASP A 287 17.35 -1.66 18.22
C ASP A 287 16.94 -3.03 17.70
N LEU A 288 17.92 -3.84 17.37
CA LEU A 288 17.75 -5.23 16.92
C LEU A 288 17.13 -6.14 18.01
N SER A 289 17.02 -5.67 19.25
CA SER A 289 16.50 -6.44 20.39
C SER A 289 14.98 -6.63 20.38
N ARG A 290 14.26 -5.95 19.48
CA ARG A 290 12.77 -6.06 19.34
C ARG A 290 12.31 -6.88 18.14
N VAL A 291 13.22 -7.51 17.41
CA VAL A 291 12.91 -8.25 16.16
C VAL A 291 13.24 -9.75 16.31
N VAL A 292 13.46 -10.23 17.53
CA VAL A 292 13.62 -11.67 17.85
C VAL A 292 12.41 -12.15 18.63
#